data_fd1140f79c9edf09692f8568437283dc
#
_entry.id   fd1140f79c9edf09692f8568437283dc
#
_cell.length_a   1.000
_cell.length_b   1.000
_cell.length_c   1.000
_cell.angle_alpha   90.00
_cell.angle_beta   90.00
_cell.angle_gamma   90.00
#
_symmetry.space_group_name_H-M   'P 1'
#
loop_
_entity.id
_entity.type
_entity.pdbx_description
1 polymer ?
#
loop_
_entity_poly.entity_id
_entity_poly.type
_entity_poly.pdbx_seq_one_letter_code
_entity_poly.pdbx_strand_id
1 'polypeptide(L)'
;KRYCIYANIVNILVETMYHFNGINLYEGAKNLILANGLHCFAILHSNKDLVAEFENNFVGMVRKPSIESVANFYRTTDKLRYDVDTREGFFDMLSEIPPTIQYIKEALTHKKFYIDLTIPLFSVSIQEWYNKTKVKENVLFDSSEPFFANIEFMESLRDMEVPETVVGYGKGKHVYPLPVGNMEIAKSHEEFGIQLADVFASALCFALTPRNDKFVKYQDKIKSLPIFQNIKLNIAPSTNDFIEARMKETAEIDPLDFLCEHSDRININKKSNI
;
A
#
# COMPACT_ATOMS: atom_id res chain seq x y z
N LYS A 1 2.14 11.89 3.33
CA LYS A 1 3.30 11.16 2.74
C LYS A 1 4.03 10.32 3.79
N ARG A 2 4.35 10.88 4.96
CA ARG A 2 5.11 10.18 6.01
C ARG A 2 4.34 9.00 6.62
N TYR A 3 3.06 9.18 6.93
CA TYR A 3 2.20 8.11 7.46
C TYR A 3 2.18 6.86 6.55
N CYS A 4 2.16 7.05 5.22
CA CYS A 4 2.16 5.92 4.29
C CYS A 4 3.37 4.99 4.46
N ILE A 5 4.51 5.48 4.94
CA ILE A 5 5.69 4.64 5.22
C ILE A 5 5.34 3.64 6.33
N TYR A 6 4.75 4.10 7.43
CA TYR A 6 4.41 3.25 8.57
C TYR A 6 3.28 2.27 8.25
N ALA A 7 2.25 2.74 7.52
CA ALA A 7 1.20 1.85 7.03
C ALA A 7 1.75 0.74 6.15
N ASN A 8 2.73 1.05 5.30
CA ASN A 8 3.36 0.05 4.43
C ASN A 8 4.29 -0.88 5.19
N ILE A 9 5.05 -0.40 6.18
CA ILE A 9 5.81 -1.26 7.08
C ILE A 9 4.89 -2.30 7.71
N VAL A 10 3.75 -1.87 8.23
CA VAL A 10 2.79 -2.77 8.87
C VAL A 10 2.17 -3.73 7.85
N ASN A 11 1.62 -3.22 6.75
CA ASN A 11 0.85 -4.03 5.80
C ASN A 11 1.73 -4.94 4.91
N ILE A 12 3.02 -4.61 4.71
CA ILE A 12 3.91 -5.42 3.88
C ILE A 12 4.75 -6.38 4.71
N LEU A 13 5.27 -5.90 5.86
CA LEU A 13 6.22 -6.68 6.66
C LEU A 13 5.53 -7.43 7.79
N VAL A 14 4.87 -6.67 8.67
CA VAL A 14 4.33 -7.24 9.92
C VAL A 14 3.14 -8.14 9.62
N GLU A 15 2.25 -7.69 8.77
CA GLU A 15 1.06 -8.44 8.35
C GLU A 15 1.43 -9.78 7.68
N THR A 16 2.40 -9.77 6.76
CA THR A 16 2.90 -11.00 6.14
C THR A 16 3.37 -12.01 7.19
N MET A 17 4.14 -11.56 8.20
CA MET A 17 4.59 -12.45 9.28
C MET A 17 3.41 -13.01 10.09
N TYR A 18 2.45 -12.16 10.45
CA TYR A 18 1.29 -12.57 11.23
C TYR A 18 0.40 -13.55 10.46
N HIS A 19 0.19 -13.31 9.17
CA HIS A 19 -0.56 -14.20 8.29
C HIS A 19 0.07 -15.61 8.24
N PHE A 20 1.38 -15.72 8.03
CA PHE A 20 2.08 -17.01 8.07
C PHE A 20 2.00 -17.73 9.43
N ASN A 21 1.73 -17.01 10.50
CA ASN A 21 1.49 -17.56 11.83
C ASN A 21 -0.01 -17.78 12.15
N GLY A 22 -0.90 -17.65 11.16
CA GLY A 22 -2.35 -17.84 11.33
C GLY A 22 -3.03 -16.75 12.13
N ILE A 23 -2.43 -15.55 12.20
CA ILE A 23 -2.97 -14.40 12.96
C ILE A 23 -3.38 -13.33 11.95
N ASN A 24 -4.65 -12.93 12.00
CA ASN A 24 -5.19 -11.86 11.17
C ASN A 24 -4.97 -10.48 11.81
N LEU A 25 -4.09 -9.68 11.24
CA LEU A 25 -3.79 -8.34 11.75
C LEU A 25 -4.88 -7.31 11.40
N TYR A 26 -5.72 -7.59 10.40
CA TYR A 26 -6.85 -6.70 10.06
C TYR A 26 -8.01 -6.81 11.05
N GLU A 27 -8.14 -7.94 11.73
CA GLU A 27 -9.14 -8.14 12.76
C GLU A 27 -8.93 -7.19 13.93
N GLY A 28 -10.00 -6.50 14.33
CA GLY A 28 -9.93 -5.50 15.39
C GLY A 28 -9.10 -4.27 15.04
N ALA A 29 -8.86 -4.01 13.76
CA ALA A 29 -8.08 -2.87 13.25
C ALA A 29 -6.65 -2.79 13.81
N LYS A 30 -6.05 -3.92 14.19
CA LYS A 30 -4.69 -3.97 14.79
C LYS A 30 -3.63 -3.36 13.88
N ASN A 31 -3.75 -3.57 12.55
CA ASN A 31 -2.85 -2.96 11.55
C ASN A 31 -2.90 -1.43 11.59
N LEU A 32 -4.09 -0.84 11.74
CA LEU A 32 -4.26 0.62 11.81
C LEU A 32 -3.72 1.18 13.13
N ILE A 33 -3.97 0.47 14.24
CA ILE A 33 -3.46 0.85 15.57
C ILE A 33 -1.94 0.86 15.56
N LEU A 34 -1.31 -0.19 15.03
CA LEU A 34 0.14 -0.29 14.94
C LEU A 34 0.74 0.79 14.01
N ALA A 35 0.15 1.01 12.84
CA ALA A 35 0.60 2.04 11.90
C ALA A 35 0.49 3.45 12.48
N ASN A 36 -0.64 3.76 13.15
CA ASN A 36 -0.84 5.04 13.83
C ASN A 36 0.17 5.23 14.97
N GLY A 37 0.36 4.20 15.79
CA GLY A 37 1.30 4.23 16.91
C GLY A 37 2.74 4.48 16.45
N LEU A 38 3.24 3.70 15.49
CA LEU A 38 4.56 3.90 14.89
C LEU A 38 4.73 5.33 14.35
N HIS A 39 3.73 5.85 13.64
CA HIS A 39 3.77 7.20 13.10
C HIS A 39 3.81 8.27 14.20
N CYS A 40 2.93 8.16 15.21
CA CYS A 40 2.87 9.12 16.31
C CYS A 40 4.17 9.15 17.12
N PHE A 41 4.69 7.98 17.48
CA PHE A 41 5.95 7.90 18.22
C PHE A 41 7.13 8.43 17.40
N ALA A 42 7.20 8.14 16.10
CA ALA A 42 8.24 8.69 15.23
C ALA A 42 8.19 10.22 15.11
N ILE A 43 6.98 10.81 15.10
CA ILE A 43 6.85 12.28 15.14
C ILE A 43 7.34 12.84 16.47
N LEU A 44 7.10 12.14 17.58
CA LEU A 44 7.47 12.61 18.91
C LEU A 44 8.93 12.28 19.28
N HIS A 45 9.62 11.41 18.54
CA HIS A 45 11.00 11.04 18.81
C HIS A 45 11.94 12.24 18.65
N SER A 46 12.87 12.41 19.60
CA SER A 46 13.78 13.57 19.62
C SER A 46 14.81 13.49 18.51
N ASN A 47 15.38 12.31 18.25
CA ASN A 47 16.38 12.06 17.20
C ASN A 47 15.73 12.00 15.82
N LYS A 48 15.47 13.16 15.22
CA LYS A 48 14.81 13.27 13.90
C LYS A 48 15.64 12.70 12.76
N ASP A 49 16.96 12.75 12.87
CA ASP A 49 17.85 12.25 11.83
C ASP A 49 17.80 10.72 11.78
N LEU A 50 17.77 10.05 12.93
CA LEU A 50 17.64 8.59 12.99
C LEU A 50 16.29 8.12 12.47
N VAL A 51 15.20 8.83 12.81
CA VAL A 51 13.88 8.54 12.25
C VAL A 51 13.87 8.73 10.73
N ALA A 52 14.49 9.78 10.23
CA ALA A 52 14.59 10.02 8.79
C ALA A 52 15.46 8.94 8.09
N GLU A 53 16.56 8.48 8.72
CA GLU A 53 17.37 7.36 8.23
C GLU A 53 16.53 6.08 8.12
N PHE A 54 15.75 5.76 9.15
CA PHE A 54 14.84 4.61 9.17
C PHE A 54 13.82 4.67 8.03
N GLU A 55 13.13 5.80 7.88
CA GLU A 55 12.13 6.01 6.82
C GLU A 55 12.75 5.89 5.42
N ASN A 56 13.92 6.50 5.21
CA ASN A 56 14.62 6.47 3.92
C ASN A 56 15.12 5.07 3.57
N ASN A 57 15.62 4.31 4.55
CA ASN A 57 16.06 2.94 4.35
C ASN A 57 14.89 2.00 4.00
N PHE A 58 13.72 2.19 4.61
CA PHE A 58 12.52 1.46 4.19
C PHE A 58 12.15 1.77 2.73
N VAL A 59 12.06 3.05 2.38
CA VAL A 59 11.75 3.48 1.00
C VAL A 59 12.79 2.98 0.01
N GLY A 60 14.07 2.99 0.38
CA GLY A 60 15.17 2.45 -0.43
C GLY A 60 15.01 0.94 -0.67
N MET A 61 14.67 0.19 0.37
CA MET A 61 14.43 -1.25 0.31
C MET A 61 13.26 -1.59 -0.63
N VAL A 62 12.15 -0.85 -0.55
CA VAL A 62 10.97 -1.07 -1.41
C VAL A 62 11.29 -0.74 -2.88
N ARG A 63 11.97 0.36 -3.14
CA ARG A 63 12.25 0.83 -4.51
C ARG A 63 13.35 0.05 -5.22
N LYS A 64 14.37 -0.37 -4.47
CA LYS A 64 15.53 -1.09 -5.00
C LYS A 64 15.88 -2.25 -4.06
N PRO A 65 15.07 -3.32 -4.09
CA PRO A 65 15.30 -4.47 -3.22
C PRO A 65 16.68 -5.09 -3.49
N SER A 66 17.46 -5.26 -2.42
CA SER A 66 18.74 -5.93 -2.44
C SER A 66 19.07 -6.43 -1.03
N ILE A 67 20.00 -7.37 -0.92
CA ILE A 67 20.48 -7.85 0.40
C ILE A 67 20.98 -6.67 1.24
N GLU A 68 21.66 -5.73 0.61
CA GLU A 68 22.21 -4.55 1.29
C GLU A 68 21.10 -3.61 1.77
N SER A 69 20.10 -3.28 0.93
CA SER A 69 19.01 -2.39 1.32
C SER A 69 18.16 -2.99 2.44
N VAL A 70 17.93 -4.31 2.42
CA VAL A 70 17.28 -5.03 3.51
C VAL A 70 18.11 -4.93 4.78
N ALA A 71 19.42 -5.26 4.72
CA ALA A 71 20.30 -5.19 5.88
C ALA A 71 20.35 -3.77 6.48
N ASN A 72 20.36 -2.73 5.64
CA ASN A 72 20.38 -1.35 6.09
C ASN A 72 19.08 -0.97 6.82
N PHE A 73 17.91 -1.37 6.29
CA PHE A 73 16.64 -1.11 6.94
C PHE A 73 16.56 -1.77 8.32
N TYR A 74 16.85 -3.06 8.44
CA TYR A 74 16.76 -3.76 9.72
C TYR A 74 17.82 -3.27 10.74
N ARG A 75 19.02 -2.93 10.27
CA ARG A 75 20.05 -2.31 11.14
C ARG A 75 19.58 -0.96 11.69
N THR A 76 18.92 -0.14 10.86
CA THR A 76 18.41 1.15 11.32
C THR A 76 17.19 0.98 12.22
N THR A 77 16.37 -0.05 11.99
CA THR A 77 15.31 -0.43 12.92
C THR A 77 15.87 -0.75 14.31
N ASP A 78 16.93 -1.55 14.39
CA ASP A 78 17.56 -1.86 15.67
C ASP A 78 18.21 -0.64 16.32
N LYS A 79 18.89 0.22 15.55
CA LYS A 79 19.39 1.50 16.08
C LYS A 79 18.27 2.34 16.70
N LEU A 80 17.11 2.44 16.03
CA LEU A 80 15.98 3.22 16.51
C LEU A 80 15.33 2.56 17.73
N ARG A 81 15.21 1.23 17.78
CA ARG A 81 14.69 0.51 18.95
C ARG A 81 15.49 0.77 20.22
N TYR A 82 16.81 0.76 20.11
CA TYR A 82 17.74 0.89 21.24
C TYR A 82 18.27 2.32 21.43
N ASP A 83 17.72 3.29 20.71
CA ASP A 83 18.06 4.70 20.96
C ASP A 83 17.56 5.12 22.35
N VAL A 84 18.36 5.91 23.07
CA VAL A 84 18.09 6.33 24.44
C VAL A 84 16.77 7.10 24.61
N ASP A 85 16.31 7.72 23.54
CA ASP A 85 15.08 8.50 23.51
C ASP A 85 13.84 7.67 23.08
N THR A 86 14.04 6.39 22.77
CA THR A 86 12.94 5.52 22.36
C THR A 86 12.14 5.07 23.60
N ARG A 87 10.89 5.52 23.65
CA ARG A 87 9.95 5.16 24.74
C ARG A 87 9.52 3.70 24.62
N GLU A 88 9.15 3.08 25.74
CA GLU A 88 8.74 1.68 25.84
C GLU A 88 7.70 1.30 24.77
N GLY A 89 6.59 2.04 24.65
CA GLY A 89 5.57 1.73 23.64
C GLY A 89 6.06 1.82 22.19
N PHE A 90 7.07 2.67 21.90
CA PHE A 90 7.69 2.72 20.56
C PHE A 90 8.64 1.54 20.37
N PHE A 91 9.40 1.19 21.40
CA PHE A 91 10.24 0.00 21.40
C PHE A 91 9.42 -1.26 21.11
N ASP A 92 8.27 -1.44 21.78
CA ASP A 92 7.40 -2.58 21.58
C ASP A 92 6.91 -2.68 20.13
N MET A 93 6.39 -1.56 19.60
CA MET A 93 5.92 -1.51 18.21
C MET A 93 7.02 -1.75 17.18
N LEU A 94 8.22 -1.19 17.40
CA LEU A 94 9.38 -1.44 16.53
C LEU A 94 9.85 -2.89 16.63
N SER A 95 9.60 -3.56 17.75
CA SER A 95 10.01 -4.96 17.98
C SER A 95 9.23 -5.95 17.12
N GLU A 96 8.09 -5.55 16.54
CA GLU A 96 7.34 -6.33 15.56
C GLU A 96 8.07 -6.43 14.19
N ILE A 97 9.02 -5.54 13.91
CA ILE A 97 9.66 -5.45 12.59
C ILE A 97 10.80 -6.47 12.41
N PRO A 98 11.79 -6.64 13.31
CA PRO A 98 12.92 -7.53 13.09
C PRO A 98 12.57 -8.99 12.77
N PRO A 99 11.54 -9.61 13.39
CA PRO A 99 11.18 -10.99 13.06
C PRO A 99 10.72 -11.17 11.61
N THR A 100 10.30 -10.10 10.94
CA THR A 100 9.80 -10.17 9.55
C THR A 100 10.90 -10.44 8.53
N ILE A 101 12.19 -10.31 8.91
CA ILE A 101 13.35 -10.42 7.99
C ILE A 101 13.41 -11.75 7.23
N GLN A 102 12.98 -12.84 7.85
CA GLN A 102 12.98 -14.16 7.23
C GLN A 102 11.99 -14.24 6.05
N TYR A 103 10.81 -13.65 6.21
CA TYR A 103 9.77 -13.63 5.16
C TYR A 103 10.17 -12.72 4.01
N ILE A 104 10.77 -11.57 4.30
CA ILE A 104 11.22 -10.62 3.28
C ILE A 104 12.39 -11.15 2.45
N LYS A 105 13.36 -11.84 3.07
CA LYS A 105 14.47 -12.44 2.34
C LYS A 105 13.98 -13.45 1.30
N GLU A 106 13.00 -14.27 1.65
CA GLU A 106 12.40 -15.22 0.73
C GLU A 106 11.65 -14.51 -0.40
N ALA A 107 10.83 -13.53 -0.07
CA ALA A 107 10.10 -12.73 -1.03
C ALA A 107 10.99 -12.04 -2.07
N LEU A 108 12.13 -11.48 -1.64
CA LEU A 108 13.08 -10.79 -2.53
C LEU A 108 13.83 -11.74 -3.48
N THR A 109 13.92 -13.04 -3.17
CA THR A 109 14.53 -14.03 -4.08
C THR A 109 13.62 -14.38 -5.24
N HIS A 110 12.31 -14.17 -5.12
CA HIS A 110 11.34 -14.67 -6.08
C HIS A 110 10.91 -13.66 -7.15
N LYS A 111 10.76 -12.38 -6.83
CA LYS A 111 10.35 -11.35 -7.81
C LYS A 111 10.87 -9.96 -7.47
N LYS A 112 11.43 -9.28 -8.48
CA LYS A 112 11.62 -7.83 -8.48
C LYS A 112 10.25 -7.16 -8.27
N PHE A 113 10.17 -6.16 -7.39
CA PHE A 113 8.92 -5.42 -7.05
C PHE A 113 7.87 -6.21 -6.23
N TYR A 114 8.23 -7.31 -5.58
CA TYR A 114 7.29 -8.06 -4.73
C TYR A 114 6.65 -7.20 -3.63
N ILE A 115 7.42 -6.28 -3.06
CA ILE A 115 6.97 -5.34 -2.01
C ILE A 115 6.55 -3.96 -2.56
N ASP A 116 6.38 -3.84 -3.89
CA ASP A 116 5.90 -2.61 -4.52
C ASP A 116 4.39 -2.46 -4.33
N LEU A 117 3.94 -1.22 -4.13
CA LEU A 117 2.54 -0.90 -3.87
C LEU A 117 1.67 -0.82 -5.13
N THR A 118 2.22 -1.05 -6.30
CA THR A 118 1.52 -0.91 -7.58
C THR A 118 0.26 -1.78 -7.61
N ILE A 119 0.36 -3.05 -7.22
CA ILE A 119 -0.79 -3.96 -7.23
C ILE A 119 -1.86 -3.57 -6.22
N PRO A 120 -1.55 -3.35 -4.92
CA PRO A 120 -2.56 -2.94 -3.95
C PRO A 120 -3.25 -1.63 -4.32
N LEU A 121 -2.50 -0.62 -4.77
CA LEU A 121 -3.05 0.68 -5.17
C LEU A 121 -3.93 0.56 -6.42
N PHE A 122 -3.53 -0.24 -7.39
CA PHE A 122 -4.32 -0.55 -8.57
C PHE A 122 -5.62 -1.23 -8.18
N SER A 123 -5.56 -2.31 -7.40
CA SER A 123 -6.74 -3.05 -6.96
C SER A 123 -7.74 -2.15 -6.23
N VAL A 124 -7.28 -1.33 -5.28
CA VAL A 124 -8.12 -0.36 -4.58
C VAL A 124 -8.76 0.64 -5.55
N SER A 125 -8.00 1.15 -6.52
CA SER A 125 -8.50 2.13 -7.49
C SER A 125 -9.59 1.53 -8.38
N ILE A 126 -9.40 0.31 -8.87
CA ILE A 126 -10.38 -0.41 -9.69
C ILE A 126 -11.66 -0.70 -8.88
N GLN A 127 -11.53 -1.14 -7.63
CA GLN A 127 -12.68 -1.36 -6.76
C GLN A 127 -13.50 -0.09 -6.53
N GLU A 128 -12.84 1.03 -6.28
CA GLU A 128 -13.50 2.33 -6.12
C GLU A 128 -14.25 2.78 -7.39
N TRP A 129 -13.66 2.58 -8.58
CA TRP A 129 -14.32 2.85 -9.84
C TRP A 129 -15.52 1.92 -10.07
N TYR A 130 -15.33 0.62 -9.92
CA TYR A 130 -16.39 -0.36 -10.07
C TYR A 130 -17.56 -0.10 -9.09
N ASN A 131 -17.25 0.27 -7.85
CA ASN A 131 -18.27 0.59 -6.87
C ASN A 131 -19.14 1.80 -7.27
N LYS A 132 -18.55 2.75 -8.01
CA LYS A 132 -19.27 3.94 -8.51
C LYS A 132 -20.03 3.70 -9.80
N THR A 133 -19.40 3.04 -10.77
CA THR A 133 -19.93 2.92 -12.14
C THR A 133 -20.68 1.61 -12.37
N LYS A 134 -20.33 0.56 -11.62
CA LYS A 134 -20.75 -0.83 -11.85
C LYS A 134 -20.36 -1.37 -13.24
N VAL A 135 -19.33 -0.77 -13.84
CA VAL A 135 -18.79 -1.15 -15.14
C VAL A 135 -17.36 -1.60 -14.96
N LYS A 136 -16.96 -2.65 -15.67
CA LYS A 136 -15.57 -3.09 -15.78
C LYS A 136 -14.85 -2.21 -16.80
N GLU A 137 -14.23 -1.16 -16.32
CA GLU A 137 -13.54 -0.19 -17.17
C GLU A 137 -12.25 -0.76 -17.76
N ASN A 138 -11.92 -0.38 -19.00
CA ASN A 138 -10.61 -0.61 -19.55
C ASN A 138 -9.61 0.37 -18.97
N VAL A 139 -8.40 -0.10 -18.68
CA VAL A 139 -7.37 0.70 -18.02
C VAL A 139 -6.14 0.81 -18.88
N LEU A 140 -5.69 2.04 -19.06
CA LEU A 140 -4.45 2.36 -19.75
C LEU A 140 -3.43 2.87 -18.73
N PHE A 141 -2.29 2.19 -18.66
CA PHE A 141 -1.20 2.54 -17.76
C PHE A 141 -0.06 3.25 -18.47
N ASP A 142 0.57 4.19 -17.77
CA ASP A 142 1.88 4.66 -18.22
C ASP A 142 2.92 3.55 -18.11
N SER A 143 3.85 3.53 -19.06
CA SER A 143 4.92 2.55 -19.08
C SER A 143 5.86 2.74 -17.88
N SER A 144 5.86 1.77 -16.98
CA SER A 144 6.76 1.76 -15.82
C SER A 144 7.21 0.34 -15.50
N GLU A 145 8.44 0.20 -14.97
CA GLU A 145 8.98 -1.12 -14.62
C GLU A 145 8.07 -1.90 -13.63
N PRO A 146 7.48 -1.28 -12.57
CA PRO A 146 6.58 -2.01 -11.67
C PRO A 146 5.34 -2.56 -12.37
N PHE A 147 4.74 -1.83 -13.31
CA PHE A 147 3.60 -2.32 -14.08
C PHE A 147 4.00 -3.48 -15.00
N PHE A 148 5.09 -3.34 -15.75
CA PHE A 148 5.58 -4.44 -16.60
C PHE A 148 5.87 -5.71 -15.80
N ALA A 149 6.45 -5.58 -14.61
CA ALA A 149 6.76 -6.73 -13.76
C ALA A 149 5.52 -7.42 -13.17
N ASN A 150 4.39 -6.71 -13.07
CA ASN A 150 3.20 -7.16 -12.37
C ASN A 150 1.97 -7.33 -13.25
N ILE A 151 2.02 -6.97 -14.55
CA ILE A 151 0.84 -6.99 -15.43
C ILE A 151 0.23 -8.39 -15.52
N GLU A 152 1.04 -9.43 -15.69
CA GLU A 152 0.57 -10.81 -15.74
C GLU A 152 -0.12 -11.26 -14.45
N PHE A 153 0.35 -10.77 -13.30
CA PHE A 153 -0.31 -11.06 -12.03
C PHE A 153 -1.65 -10.33 -11.92
N MET A 154 -1.73 -9.07 -12.33
CA MET A 154 -2.98 -8.32 -12.35
C MET A 154 -4.00 -8.93 -13.31
N GLU A 155 -3.54 -9.40 -14.50
CA GLU A 155 -4.38 -10.15 -15.43
C GLU A 155 -4.89 -11.46 -14.82
N SER A 156 -4.05 -12.18 -14.09
CA SER A 156 -4.47 -13.40 -13.40
C SER A 156 -5.53 -13.14 -12.32
N LEU A 157 -5.51 -11.99 -11.66
CA LEU A 157 -6.57 -11.59 -10.72
C LEU A 157 -7.88 -11.24 -11.44
N ARG A 158 -7.83 -10.70 -12.67
CA ARG A 158 -8.98 -10.44 -13.52
C ARG A 158 -9.60 -11.74 -14.04
N ASP A 159 -8.74 -12.65 -14.45
CA ASP A 159 -9.12 -13.89 -15.15
C ASP A 159 -9.27 -15.10 -14.21
N MET A 160 -9.41 -14.85 -12.90
CA MET A 160 -9.65 -15.92 -11.92
C MET A 160 -10.94 -16.67 -12.25
N GLU A 161 -10.85 -17.99 -12.34
CA GLU A 161 -12.01 -18.88 -12.55
C GLU A 161 -12.73 -19.17 -11.21
N VAL A 162 -13.27 -18.13 -10.61
CA VAL A 162 -14.05 -18.22 -9.36
C VAL A 162 -15.37 -17.46 -9.52
N PRO A 163 -16.43 -17.85 -8.79
CA PRO A 163 -17.64 -17.02 -8.69
C PRO A 163 -17.29 -15.64 -8.16
N GLU A 164 -18.10 -14.63 -8.53
CA GLU A 164 -17.93 -13.30 -7.96
C GLU A 164 -18.02 -13.37 -6.44
N THR A 165 -16.89 -13.10 -5.80
CA THR A 165 -16.69 -13.24 -4.35
C THR A 165 -16.26 -11.89 -3.76
N VAL A 166 -16.92 -11.50 -2.68
CA VAL A 166 -16.59 -10.28 -1.93
C VAL A 166 -15.72 -10.65 -0.74
N VAL A 167 -14.52 -10.09 -0.68
CA VAL A 167 -13.54 -10.33 0.40
C VAL A 167 -13.21 -9.03 1.13
N GLY A 168 -12.76 -9.12 2.37
CA GLY A 168 -12.29 -7.98 3.15
C GLY A 168 -13.31 -7.42 4.13
N TYR A 169 -12.99 -6.26 4.69
CA TYR A 169 -13.64 -5.70 5.87
C TYR A 169 -14.36 -4.38 5.55
N GLY A 170 -15.58 -4.23 5.98
CA GLY A 170 -16.35 -2.99 5.97
C GLY A 170 -16.32 -2.27 4.63
N LYS A 171 -15.78 -1.04 4.61
CA LYS A 171 -15.65 -0.25 3.37
C LYS A 171 -14.45 -0.67 2.49
N GLY A 172 -13.54 -1.48 3.02
CA GLY A 172 -12.39 -2.03 2.30
C GLY A 172 -12.69 -3.39 1.66
N LYS A 173 -13.96 -3.66 1.31
CA LYS A 173 -14.34 -4.88 0.59
C LYS A 173 -13.93 -4.80 -0.86
N HIS A 174 -13.36 -5.89 -1.36
CA HIS A 174 -12.92 -6.09 -2.73
C HIS A 174 -13.73 -7.20 -3.39
N VAL A 175 -14.01 -7.03 -4.68
CA VAL A 175 -14.68 -8.03 -5.50
C VAL A 175 -13.65 -8.78 -6.33
N TYR A 176 -13.73 -10.10 -6.36
CA TYR A 176 -12.93 -10.95 -7.24
C TYR A 176 -13.87 -11.88 -8.05
N PRO A 177 -13.54 -12.21 -9.31
CA PRO A 177 -12.38 -11.73 -10.10
C PRO A 177 -12.29 -10.23 -10.15
N LEU A 178 -11.05 -9.68 -10.25
CA LEU A 178 -10.85 -8.22 -10.23
C LEU A 178 -11.74 -7.56 -11.30
N PRO A 179 -12.62 -6.62 -10.94
CA PRO A 179 -13.65 -6.10 -11.84
C PRO A 179 -13.08 -5.03 -12.80
N VAL A 180 -12.15 -5.42 -13.65
CA VAL A 180 -11.49 -4.59 -14.66
C VAL A 180 -11.66 -5.22 -16.05
N GLY A 181 -11.73 -4.38 -17.07
CA GLY A 181 -11.72 -4.80 -18.47
C GLY A 181 -10.31 -5.04 -18.99
N ASN A 182 -10.01 -4.60 -20.20
CA ASN A 182 -8.66 -4.71 -20.77
C ASN A 182 -7.69 -3.82 -20.02
N MET A 183 -6.47 -4.32 -19.86
CA MET A 183 -5.35 -3.60 -19.26
C MET A 183 -4.25 -3.45 -20.31
N GLU A 184 -3.87 -2.23 -20.62
CA GLU A 184 -2.89 -1.91 -21.64
C GLU A 184 -1.82 -0.97 -21.09
N ILE A 185 -0.59 -1.11 -21.57
CA ILE A 185 0.51 -0.23 -21.21
C ILE A 185 0.86 0.63 -22.42
N ALA A 186 0.88 1.92 -22.22
CA ALA A 186 1.20 2.89 -23.27
C ALA A 186 2.27 3.88 -22.79
N LYS A 187 2.81 4.62 -23.75
CA LYS A 187 3.78 5.68 -23.47
C LYS A 187 3.04 6.99 -23.21
N SER A 188 3.28 7.62 -22.07
CA SER A 188 2.58 8.85 -21.68
C SER A 188 2.67 9.98 -22.71
N HIS A 189 3.77 10.05 -23.49
CA HIS A 189 3.92 11.09 -24.53
C HIS A 189 3.06 10.85 -25.78
N GLU A 190 2.51 9.65 -25.95
CA GLU A 190 1.63 9.26 -27.05
C GLU A 190 0.15 9.32 -26.64
N GLU A 191 -0.14 9.34 -25.31
CA GLU A 191 -1.48 9.19 -24.76
C GLU A 191 -1.92 10.41 -23.94
N PHE A 192 -2.79 11.21 -24.51
CA PHE A 192 -3.31 12.43 -23.87
C PHE A 192 -4.00 12.15 -22.53
N GLY A 193 -4.71 11.02 -22.41
CA GLY A 193 -5.38 10.63 -21.17
C GLY A 193 -4.42 10.44 -20.01
N ILE A 194 -3.26 9.80 -20.25
CA ILE A 194 -2.22 9.61 -19.23
C ILE A 194 -1.60 10.95 -18.84
N GLN A 195 -1.30 11.82 -19.81
CA GLN A 195 -0.76 13.17 -19.56
C GLN A 195 -1.74 13.99 -18.69
N LEU A 196 -3.03 13.91 -18.99
CA LEU A 196 -4.06 14.61 -18.24
C LEU A 196 -4.17 14.07 -16.80
N ALA A 197 -4.10 12.75 -16.62
CA ALA A 197 -4.09 12.12 -15.29
C ALA A 197 -2.90 12.61 -14.44
N ASP A 198 -1.71 12.70 -15.05
CA ASP A 198 -0.50 13.23 -14.39
C ASP A 198 -0.65 14.69 -13.97
N VAL A 199 -1.24 15.51 -14.82
CA VAL A 199 -1.52 16.93 -14.50
C VAL A 199 -2.47 17.01 -13.28
N PHE A 200 -3.54 16.23 -13.27
CA PHE A 200 -4.48 16.23 -12.13
C PHE A 200 -3.85 15.70 -10.86
N ALA A 201 -3.10 14.61 -10.92
CA ALA A 201 -2.40 14.05 -9.77
C ALA A 201 -1.38 15.04 -9.20
N SER A 202 -0.60 15.68 -10.06
CA SER A 202 0.39 16.68 -9.69
C SER A 202 -0.26 17.93 -9.08
N ALA A 203 -1.35 18.41 -9.67
CA ALA A 203 -2.11 19.57 -9.14
C ALA A 203 -2.69 19.26 -7.75
N LEU A 204 -3.25 18.07 -7.56
CA LEU A 204 -3.76 17.65 -6.26
C LEU A 204 -2.64 17.54 -5.21
N CYS A 205 -1.53 16.91 -5.57
CA CYS A 205 -0.34 16.84 -4.70
C CYS A 205 0.17 18.22 -4.33
N PHE A 206 0.22 19.15 -5.28
CA PHE A 206 0.61 20.53 -5.02
C PHE A 206 -0.38 21.23 -4.07
N ALA A 207 -1.68 21.07 -4.30
CA ALA A 207 -2.73 21.69 -3.49
C ALA A 207 -2.74 21.23 -2.03
N LEU A 208 -2.41 19.94 -1.79
CA LEU A 208 -2.47 19.31 -0.47
C LEU A 208 -1.14 19.35 0.30
N THR A 209 -0.02 19.61 -0.37
CA THR A 209 1.29 19.65 0.29
C THR A 209 1.53 21.02 0.90
N PRO A 210 1.79 21.14 2.22
CA PRO A 210 2.12 22.42 2.85
C PRO A 210 3.31 23.08 2.14
N ARG A 211 3.18 24.38 1.85
CA ARG A 211 4.18 25.18 1.16
C ARG A 211 4.26 26.58 1.76
N ASN A 212 5.23 27.36 1.29
CA ASN A 212 5.38 28.77 1.68
C ASN A 212 4.13 29.58 1.31
N ASP A 213 3.86 30.64 2.06
CA ASP A 213 2.68 31.53 1.93
C ASP A 213 2.44 32.04 0.50
N LYS A 214 3.52 32.25 -0.26
CA LYS A 214 3.43 32.66 -1.68
C LYS A 214 2.66 31.69 -2.57
N PHE A 215 2.52 30.42 -2.17
CA PHE A 215 1.81 29.39 -2.93
C PHE A 215 0.37 29.17 -2.47
N VAL A 216 -0.01 29.65 -1.28
CA VAL A 216 -1.34 29.42 -0.68
C VAL A 216 -2.45 29.84 -1.63
N LYS A 217 -2.36 31.02 -2.24
CA LYS A 217 -3.36 31.48 -3.22
C LYS A 217 -3.58 30.51 -4.39
N TYR A 218 -2.51 29.89 -4.90
CA TYR A 218 -2.62 28.93 -5.99
C TYR A 218 -3.19 27.59 -5.49
N GLN A 219 -2.81 27.16 -4.29
CA GLN A 219 -3.35 25.95 -3.66
C GLN A 219 -4.84 26.07 -3.45
N ASP A 220 -5.31 27.22 -2.93
CA ASP A 220 -6.74 27.46 -2.67
C ASP A 220 -7.53 27.53 -3.98
N LYS A 221 -6.96 28.14 -5.03
CA LYS A 221 -7.56 28.15 -6.35
C LYS A 221 -7.73 26.72 -6.92
N ILE A 222 -6.74 25.85 -6.76
CA ILE A 222 -6.83 24.46 -7.21
C ILE A 222 -7.89 23.71 -6.38
N LYS A 223 -7.87 23.83 -5.05
CA LYS A 223 -8.86 23.21 -4.16
C LYS A 223 -10.30 23.63 -4.47
N SER A 224 -10.51 24.86 -4.95
CA SER A 224 -11.83 25.36 -5.32
C SER A 224 -12.38 24.85 -6.65
N LEU A 225 -11.55 24.16 -7.47
CA LEU A 225 -12.02 23.57 -8.73
C LEU A 225 -13.04 22.45 -8.47
N PRO A 226 -14.15 22.40 -9.22
CA PRO A 226 -15.20 21.41 -9.01
C PRO A 226 -14.70 19.95 -9.02
N ILE A 227 -13.71 19.66 -9.86
CA ILE A 227 -13.12 18.33 -9.95
C ILE A 227 -12.45 17.87 -8.63
N PHE A 228 -11.95 18.81 -7.82
CA PHE A 228 -11.28 18.49 -6.56
C PHE A 228 -12.21 18.57 -5.34
N GLN A 229 -13.39 19.17 -5.45
CA GLN A 229 -14.34 19.32 -4.34
C GLN A 229 -14.95 17.99 -3.89
N ASN A 230 -15.06 17.03 -4.82
CA ASN A 230 -15.65 15.71 -4.56
C ASN A 230 -14.61 14.60 -4.32
N ILE A 231 -13.33 14.95 -4.19
CA ILE A 231 -12.30 13.96 -3.88
C ILE A 231 -12.44 13.53 -2.42
N LYS A 232 -12.73 12.25 -2.23
CA LYS A 232 -12.65 11.62 -0.91
C LYS A 232 -11.17 11.44 -0.56
N LEU A 233 -10.68 12.25 0.35
CA LEU A 233 -9.35 12.08 0.91
C LEU A 233 -9.44 11.07 2.05
N ASN A 234 -8.65 10.02 1.97
CA ASN A 234 -8.41 9.19 3.14
C ASN A 234 -7.57 9.99 4.14
N ILE A 235 -8.15 10.27 5.30
CA ILE A 235 -7.45 10.97 6.38
C ILE A 235 -6.42 9.99 6.98
N ALA A 236 -5.17 10.43 7.01
CA ALA A 236 -4.10 9.65 7.61
C ALA A 236 -3.26 10.56 8.56
N PRO A 237 -2.96 10.13 9.76
CA PRO A 237 -3.32 8.85 10.40
C PRO A 237 -4.84 8.70 10.62
N SER A 238 -5.30 7.44 10.77
CA SER A 238 -6.71 7.14 10.99
C SER A 238 -7.19 7.76 12.30
N THR A 239 -8.39 8.35 12.29
CA THR A 239 -9.00 8.89 13.52
C THR A 239 -9.43 7.78 14.47
N ASN A 240 -9.54 8.09 15.76
CA ASN A 240 -10.03 7.12 16.76
C ASN A 240 -11.42 6.61 16.40
N ASP A 241 -12.34 7.48 15.99
CA ASP A 241 -13.71 7.07 15.58
C ASP A 241 -13.68 6.08 14.42
N PHE A 242 -12.76 6.28 13.46
CA PHE A 242 -12.59 5.36 12.34
C PHE A 242 -12.05 4.01 12.81
N ILE A 243 -11.06 4.00 13.70
CA ILE A 243 -10.49 2.77 14.29
C ILE A 243 -11.55 2.03 15.10
N GLU A 244 -12.30 2.71 15.95
CA GLU A 244 -13.38 2.11 16.75
C GLU A 244 -14.49 1.52 15.87
N ALA A 245 -14.83 2.16 14.75
CA ALA A 245 -15.75 1.61 13.79
C ALA A 245 -15.20 0.33 13.14
N ARG A 246 -13.93 0.34 12.75
CA ARG A 246 -13.24 -0.82 12.16
C ARG A 246 -13.08 -1.99 13.13
N MET A 247 -12.88 -1.74 14.41
CA MET A 247 -12.77 -2.79 15.44
C MET A 247 -14.06 -3.63 15.56
N LYS A 248 -15.19 -3.09 15.14
CA LYS A 248 -16.50 -3.77 15.18
C LYS A 248 -16.84 -4.51 13.88
N GLU A 249 -16.02 -4.36 12.84
CA GLU A 249 -16.24 -5.00 11.57
C GLU A 249 -15.66 -6.41 11.58
N THR A 250 -16.44 -7.36 11.07
CA THR A 250 -16.00 -8.74 10.82
C THR A 250 -15.87 -8.96 9.32
N ALA A 251 -14.83 -9.67 8.89
CA ALA A 251 -14.76 -10.16 7.52
C ALA A 251 -15.57 -11.45 7.39
N GLU A 252 -16.25 -11.59 6.25
CA GLU A 252 -16.80 -12.88 5.86
C GLU A 252 -15.70 -13.79 5.29
N ILE A 253 -14.80 -13.20 4.51
CA ILE A 253 -13.63 -13.88 3.90
C ILE A 253 -12.42 -12.96 4.03
N ASP A 254 -11.31 -13.48 4.56
CA ASP A 254 -10.05 -12.74 4.63
C ASP A 254 -9.44 -12.56 3.24
N PRO A 255 -8.99 -11.35 2.85
CA PRO A 255 -8.40 -11.13 1.53
C PRO A 255 -7.13 -11.92 1.26
N LEU A 256 -6.28 -12.13 2.27
CA LEU A 256 -5.02 -12.85 2.10
C LEU A 256 -5.25 -14.34 2.00
N ASP A 257 -6.10 -14.90 2.85
CA ASP A 257 -6.49 -16.30 2.77
C ASP A 257 -7.08 -16.62 1.38
N PHE A 258 -8.00 -15.76 0.90
CA PHE A 258 -8.59 -15.90 -0.42
C PHE A 258 -7.54 -15.87 -1.54
N LEU A 259 -6.62 -14.90 -1.50
CA LEU A 259 -5.57 -14.79 -2.52
C LEU A 259 -4.57 -15.94 -2.44
N CYS A 260 -4.22 -16.42 -1.23
CA CYS A 260 -3.34 -17.59 -1.05
C CYS A 260 -3.97 -18.87 -1.58
N GLU A 261 -5.23 -19.14 -1.26
CA GLU A 261 -5.94 -20.34 -1.79
C GLU A 261 -5.99 -20.36 -3.32
N HIS A 262 -6.02 -19.18 -3.96
CA HIS A 262 -6.12 -19.10 -5.42
C HIS A 262 -4.77 -18.84 -6.10
N SER A 263 -3.72 -18.46 -5.36
CA SER A 263 -2.38 -18.24 -5.92
C SER A 263 -1.75 -19.52 -6.48
N ASP A 264 -2.00 -20.65 -5.86
CA ASP A 264 -1.51 -21.94 -6.34
C ASP A 264 -2.13 -22.31 -7.69
N ARG A 265 -3.39 -21.95 -7.94
CA ARG A 265 -4.06 -22.15 -9.24
C ARG A 265 -3.45 -21.27 -10.34
N ILE A 266 -3.05 -20.04 -10.00
CA ILE A 266 -2.34 -19.12 -10.90
C ILE A 266 -0.98 -19.69 -11.33
N ASN A 267 -0.25 -20.36 -10.43
CA ASN A 267 1.06 -20.97 -10.70
C ASN A 267 0.97 -22.33 -11.43
N ILE A 268 -0.10 -23.08 -11.26
CA ILE A 268 -0.27 -24.40 -11.90
C ILE A 268 -0.50 -24.23 -13.40
N ASN A 269 -1.24 -23.24 -13.86
CA ASN A 269 -1.48 -23.01 -15.28
C ASN A 269 -0.21 -22.59 -16.05
N LYS A 270 0.82 -22.06 -15.39
CA LYS A 270 2.13 -21.78 -16.02
C LYS A 270 2.99 -23.03 -16.24
N LYS A 271 2.80 -24.09 -15.45
CA LYS A 271 3.56 -25.37 -15.60
C LYS A 271 2.99 -26.32 -16.65
N SER A 272 1.74 -26.13 -17.07
CA SER A 272 1.08 -26.96 -18.08
C SER A 272 1.26 -26.46 -19.53
N ASN A 273 1.89 -25.30 -19.74
CA ASN A 273 2.13 -24.71 -21.05
C ASN A 273 3.62 -24.67 -21.45
N ILE A 274 4.48 -25.44 -20.79
CA ILE A 274 5.86 -25.76 -21.18
C ILE A 274 5.93 -27.28 -21.42
#